data_03afd73dddec7c20a8fed22e5e6f897f
#
_entry.id   03afd73dddec7c20a8fed22e5e6f897f
#
_cell.length_a   1.000
_cell.length_b   1.000
_cell.length_c   1.000
_cell.angle_alpha   90.00
_cell.angle_beta   90.00
_cell.angle_gamma   90.00
#
_symmetry.space_group_name_H-M   'P 1'
#
loop_
_entity.id
_entity.type
_entity.pdbx_description
1 polymer ?
#
loop_
_entity_poly.entity_id
_entity_poly.type
_entity_poly.pdbx_seq_one_letter_code
_entity_poly.pdbx_strand_id
1 'polypeptide(L)'
;LEGLSEDDAAKVLDIDAPTLRDLVEESGRELAAEIATDVLIIEDETFIALDLEGLVESLGHRVLGVARTHAEAVALAKAKRPGIILADIQLADGSSGLDAVNEMLRSFEVPVIFITAYPERFLTGERPEPAFLIAKPFQPSTVSAVLSQALFFERNARRRERRAS
;
A
#
# COMPACT_ATOMS: atom_id res chain seq x y z
N LEU A 1 0.48 7.88 -16.48
CA LEU A 1 1.17 7.77 -17.78
C LEU A 1 1.90 6.45 -17.96
N GLU A 2 1.21 5.35 -17.63
CA GLU A 2 1.74 4.03 -17.88
C GLU A 2 2.03 3.83 -19.37
N GLY A 3 3.20 3.32 -19.68
CA GLY A 3 3.61 3.04 -21.05
C GLY A 3 4.29 4.20 -21.78
N LEU A 4 4.38 5.39 -21.19
CA LEU A 4 5.14 6.49 -21.77
C LEU A 4 6.44 6.73 -21.01
N SER A 5 7.54 6.93 -21.75
CA SER A 5 8.78 7.40 -21.16
C SER A 5 8.68 8.89 -20.82
N GLU A 6 9.61 9.42 -19.99
CA GLU A 6 9.68 10.85 -19.70
C GLU A 6 9.86 11.68 -20.97
N ASP A 7 10.66 11.20 -21.92
CA ASP A 7 10.89 11.88 -23.20
C ASP A 7 9.63 11.93 -24.06
N ASP A 8 8.85 10.85 -24.11
CA ASP A 8 7.60 10.81 -24.84
C ASP A 8 6.57 11.75 -24.23
N ALA A 9 6.46 11.80 -22.91
CA ALA A 9 5.56 12.71 -22.21
C ALA A 9 5.98 14.18 -22.43
N ALA A 10 7.26 14.49 -22.43
CA ALA A 10 7.78 15.82 -22.70
C ALA A 10 7.42 16.28 -24.11
N LYS A 11 7.49 15.42 -25.11
CA LYS A 11 7.10 15.72 -26.49
C LYS A 11 5.61 16.05 -26.60
N VAL A 12 4.78 15.29 -25.91
CA VAL A 12 3.31 15.49 -25.90
C VAL A 12 2.94 16.82 -25.25
N LEU A 13 3.64 17.18 -24.18
CA LEU A 13 3.37 18.39 -23.41
C LEU A 13 4.15 19.63 -23.89
N ASP A 14 4.99 19.47 -24.91
CA ASP A 14 5.87 20.53 -25.45
C ASP A 14 6.75 21.17 -24.38
N ILE A 15 7.29 20.36 -23.46
CA ILE A 15 8.25 20.75 -22.43
C ILE A 15 9.45 19.80 -22.50
N ASP A 16 10.60 20.21 -21.98
CA ASP A 16 11.76 19.33 -21.94
C ASP A 16 11.65 18.26 -20.84
N ALA A 17 12.37 17.13 -21.04
CA ALA A 17 12.31 16.01 -20.10
C ALA A 17 12.80 16.36 -18.68
N PRO A 18 13.88 17.12 -18.46
CA PRO A 18 14.28 17.55 -17.11
C PRO A 18 13.21 18.38 -16.41
N THR A 19 12.55 19.30 -17.09
CA THR A 19 11.46 20.11 -16.51
C THR A 19 10.27 19.24 -16.12
N LEU A 20 9.89 18.29 -16.98
CA LEU A 20 8.82 17.34 -16.67
C LEU A 20 9.18 16.49 -15.43
N ARG A 21 10.41 16.03 -15.34
CA ARG A 21 10.89 15.24 -14.20
C ARG A 21 10.78 16.02 -12.89
N ASP A 22 11.19 17.28 -12.87
CA ASP A 22 11.12 18.15 -11.70
C ASP A 22 9.66 18.36 -11.28
N LEU A 23 8.75 18.57 -12.21
CA LEU A 23 7.32 18.72 -11.93
C LEU A 23 6.73 17.44 -11.32
N VAL A 24 7.10 16.27 -11.84
CA VAL A 24 6.62 14.99 -11.33
C VAL A 24 7.14 14.74 -9.92
N GLU A 25 8.41 15.01 -9.64
CA GLU A 25 9.00 14.85 -8.32
C GLU A 25 8.37 15.80 -7.29
N GLU A 26 8.16 17.04 -7.65
CA GLU A 26 7.52 18.03 -6.78
C GLU A 26 6.08 17.64 -6.47
N SER A 27 5.30 17.24 -7.47
CA SER A 27 3.93 16.78 -7.30
C SER A 27 3.86 15.54 -6.42
N GLY A 28 4.80 14.59 -6.59
CA GLY A 28 4.88 13.39 -5.76
C GLY A 28 5.17 13.73 -4.30
N ARG A 29 6.04 14.67 -4.02
CA ARG A 29 6.36 15.12 -2.66
C ARG A 29 5.17 15.83 -2.00
N GLU A 30 4.47 16.68 -2.72
CA GLU A 30 3.28 17.36 -2.23
C GLU A 30 2.17 16.37 -1.88
N LEU A 31 1.92 15.38 -2.74
CA LEU A 31 0.93 14.33 -2.50
C LEU A 31 1.30 13.50 -1.26
N ALA A 32 2.56 13.12 -1.10
CA ALA A 32 3.02 12.37 0.06
C ALA A 32 2.81 13.16 1.36
N ALA A 33 3.10 14.47 1.37
CA ALA A 33 2.91 15.33 2.53
C ALA A 33 1.43 15.49 2.88
N GLU A 34 0.55 15.64 1.86
CA GLU A 34 -0.89 15.81 2.06
C GLU A 34 -1.60 14.53 2.53
N ILE A 35 -1.11 13.35 2.10
CA ILE A 35 -1.76 12.08 2.36
C ILE A 35 -0.89 11.12 3.19
N ALA A 36 0.04 11.68 3.98
CA ALA A 36 0.83 10.87 4.91
C ALA A 36 -0.10 10.08 5.82
N THR A 37 0.14 8.79 5.94
CA THR A 37 -0.75 7.88 6.63
C THR A 37 0.02 6.91 7.52
N ASP A 38 -0.70 6.24 8.40
CA ASP A 38 -0.17 5.19 9.24
C ASP A 38 -0.33 3.84 8.53
N VAL A 39 0.78 3.14 8.36
CA VAL A 39 0.83 1.86 7.63
C VAL A 39 1.04 0.72 8.62
N LEU A 40 0.14 -0.24 8.61
CA LEU A 40 0.32 -1.50 9.34
C LEU A 40 0.96 -2.52 8.41
N ILE A 41 2.08 -3.10 8.82
CA ILE A 41 2.79 -4.13 8.07
C ILE A 41 2.57 -5.47 8.76
N ILE A 42 2.09 -6.47 8.02
CA ILE A 42 1.90 -7.84 8.50
C ILE A 42 2.86 -8.71 7.71
N GLU A 43 4.01 -9.02 8.30
CA GLU A 43 5.10 -9.75 7.65
C GLU A 43 5.98 -10.41 8.70
N ASP A 44 6.22 -11.71 8.58
CA ASP A 44 7.05 -12.46 9.52
C ASP A 44 8.52 -12.57 9.12
N GLU A 45 8.85 -12.35 7.86
CA GLU A 45 10.22 -12.35 7.38
C GLU A 45 10.90 -11.02 7.71
N THR A 46 11.88 -11.05 8.60
CA THR A 46 12.53 -9.85 9.15
C THR A 46 13.10 -8.93 8.08
N PHE A 47 13.80 -9.46 7.09
CA PHE A 47 14.42 -8.64 6.04
C PHE A 47 13.39 -7.99 5.14
N ILE A 48 12.32 -8.69 4.81
CA ILE A 48 11.23 -8.14 4.00
C ILE A 48 10.50 -7.04 4.78
N ALA A 49 10.24 -7.28 6.07
CA ALA A 49 9.62 -6.28 6.93
C ALA A 49 10.46 -5.01 7.01
N LEU A 50 11.78 -5.13 7.16
CA LEU A 50 12.69 -3.99 7.18
C LEU A 50 12.70 -3.22 5.85
N ASP A 51 12.68 -3.93 4.74
CA ASP A 51 12.61 -3.31 3.41
C ASP A 51 11.30 -2.53 3.25
N LEU A 52 10.18 -3.10 3.68
CA LEU A 52 8.88 -2.44 3.62
C LEU A 52 8.82 -1.21 4.54
N GLU A 53 9.36 -1.31 5.75
CA GLU A 53 9.44 -0.16 6.67
C GLU A 53 10.22 1.00 6.06
N GLY A 54 11.41 0.72 5.54
CA GLY A 54 12.26 1.74 4.90
C GLY A 54 11.57 2.39 3.71
N LEU A 55 10.86 1.60 2.92
CA LEU A 55 10.14 2.06 1.75
C LEU A 55 8.95 2.97 2.14
N VAL A 56 8.17 2.56 3.12
CA VAL A 56 7.05 3.33 3.65
C VAL A 56 7.53 4.68 4.20
N GLU A 57 8.59 4.67 4.99
CA GLU A 57 9.16 5.89 5.57
C GLU A 57 9.73 6.81 4.50
N SER A 58 10.38 6.25 3.47
CA SER A 58 10.93 7.03 2.36
C SER A 58 9.85 7.78 1.56
N LEU A 59 8.63 7.26 1.57
CA LEU A 59 7.49 7.88 0.90
C LEU A 59 6.76 8.92 1.80
N GLY A 60 7.25 9.15 3.01
CA GLY A 60 6.67 10.13 3.93
C GLY A 60 5.56 9.59 4.81
N HIS A 61 5.30 8.28 4.79
CA HIS A 61 4.31 7.66 5.66
C HIS A 61 4.94 7.17 6.98
N ARG A 62 4.10 6.83 7.95
CA ARG A 62 4.54 6.32 9.25
C ARG A 62 4.25 4.84 9.35
N VAL A 63 5.18 4.07 9.91
CA VAL A 63 4.94 2.66 10.22
C VAL A 63 4.25 2.59 11.57
N LEU A 64 2.99 2.14 11.56
CA LEU A 64 2.21 1.95 12.77
C LEU A 64 2.79 0.82 13.64
N GLY A 65 3.23 -0.23 12.98
CA GLY A 65 3.86 -1.39 13.59
C GLY A 65 4.06 -2.50 12.57
N VAL A 66 4.83 -3.49 12.97
CA VAL A 66 5.04 -4.71 12.20
C VAL A 66 4.49 -5.88 13.01
N ALA A 67 3.48 -6.54 12.46
CA ALA A 67 2.88 -7.73 13.06
C ALA A 67 3.43 -8.98 12.37
N ARG A 68 3.81 -9.96 13.14
CA ARG A 68 4.34 -11.22 12.61
C ARG A 68 3.31 -12.35 12.64
N THR A 69 2.19 -12.12 13.31
CA THR A 69 1.11 -13.10 13.48
C THR A 69 -0.25 -12.43 13.34
N HIS A 70 -1.28 -13.25 13.14
CA HIS A 70 -2.67 -12.79 13.14
C HIS A 70 -3.01 -12.01 14.42
N ALA A 71 -2.66 -12.57 15.58
CA ALA A 71 -2.99 -11.95 16.87
C ALA A 71 -2.32 -10.59 17.06
N GLU A 72 -1.04 -10.47 16.70
CA GLU A 72 -0.32 -9.20 16.75
C GLU A 72 -0.95 -8.13 15.83
N ALA A 73 -1.32 -8.55 14.62
CA ALA A 73 -1.94 -7.66 13.63
C ALA A 73 -3.26 -7.07 14.16
N VAL A 74 -4.12 -7.93 14.68
CA VAL A 74 -5.41 -7.51 15.23
C VAL A 74 -5.23 -6.59 16.43
N ALA A 75 -4.28 -6.91 17.32
CA ALA A 75 -3.98 -6.09 18.50
C ALA A 75 -3.50 -4.67 18.11
N LEU A 76 -2.59 -4.57 17.14
CA LEU A 76 -2.10 -3.28 16.65
C LEU A 76 -3.22 -2.45 16.02
N ALA A 77 -4.06 -3.08 15.22
CA ALA A 77 -5.18 -2.40 14.57
C ALA A 77 -6.24 -1.91 15.55
N LYS A 78 -6.45 -2.65 16.63
CA LYS A 78 -7.37 -2.24 17.71
C LYS A 78 -6.81 -1.06 18.53
N ALA A 79 -5.50 -1.04 18.74
CA ALA A 79 -4.85 0.05 19.47
C ALA A 79 -4.90 1.36 18.67
N LYS A 80 -4.71 1.28 17.36
CA LYS A 80 -4.80 2.43 16.47
C LYS A 80 -5.17 1.97 15.06
N ARG A 81 -6.25 2.55 14.52
CA ARG A 81 -6.69 2.23 13.16
C ARG A 81 -5.64 2.64 12.13
N PRO A 82 -5.17 1.70 11.28
CA PRO A 82 -4.26 2.06 10.20
C PRO A 82 -4.99 2.77 9.06
N GLY A 83 -4.24 3.53 8.27
CA GLY A 83 -4.75 4.15 7.05
C GLY A 83 -4.59 3.25 5.83
N ILE A 84 -3.66 2.30 5.89
CA ILE A 84 -3.46 1.27 4.87
C ILE A 84 -2.75 0.07 5.50
N ILE A 85 -2.95 -1.11 4.93
CA ILE A 85 -2.33 -2.35 5.40
C ILE A 85 -1.50 -2.97 4.28
N LEU A 86 -0.26 -3.35 4.59
CA LEU A 86 0.59 -4.19 3.73
C LEU A 86 0.67 -5.55 4.41
N ALA A 87 0.19 -6.61 3.77
CA ALA A 87 0.06 -7.91 4.43
C ALA A 87 0.56 -9.09 3.59
N ASP A 88 1.39 -9.94 4.19
CA ASP A 88 1.64 -11.27 3.65
C ASP A 88 0.45 -12.17 3.99
N ILE A 89 0.10 -13.06 3.08
CA ILE A 89 -1.01 -13.99 3.26
C ILE A 89 -0.64 -15.12 4.24
N GLN A 90 0.58 -15.64 4.13
CA GLN A 90 1.02 -16.77 4.95
C GLN A 90 2.09 -16.35 5.97
N LEU A 91 1.82 -16.56 7.25
CA LEU A 91 2.71 -16.18 8.34
C LEU A 91 3.39 -17.38 8.98
N ALA A 92 4.51 -17.15 9.72
CA ALA A 92 5.39 -18.19 10.26
C ALA A 92 4.71 -19.13 11.26
N ASP A 93 3.76 -18.62 12.04
CA ASP A 93 3.03 -19.43 13.03
C ASP A 93 1.90 -20.27 12.44
N GLY A 94 1.79 -20.31 11.11
CA GLY A 94 0.69 -20.98 10.40
C GLY A 94 -0.58 -20.15 10.30
N SER A 95 -0.64 -18.98 10.92
CA SER A 95 -1.80 -18.08 10.77
C SER A 95 -1.77 -17.39 9.41
N SER A 96 -2.88 -16.80 9.03
CA SER A 96 -3.06 -16.12 7.75
C SER A 96 -3.19 -14.63 7.92
N GLY A 97 -2.35 -13.88 7.17
CA GLY A 97 -2.50 -12.43 7.08
C GLY A 97 -3.82 -12.05 6.41
N LEU A 98 -4.31 -12.87 5.48
CA LEU A 98 -5.62 -12.65 4.86
C LEU A 98 -6.75 -12.76 5.89
N ASP A 99 -6.72 -13.76 6.76
CA ASP A 99 -7.72 -13.93 7.82
C ASP A 99 -7.65 -12.77 8.83
N ALA A 100 -6.44 -12.31 9.17
CA ALA A 100 -6.24 -11.16 10.06
C ALA A 100 -6.89 -9.90 9.45
N VAL A 101 -6.64 -9.64 8.17
CA VAL A 101 -7.20 -8.50 7.46
C VAL A 101 -8.72 -8.59 7.40
N ASN A 102 -9.27 -9.76 7.06
CA ASN A 102 -10.72 -9.95 7.01
C ASN A 102 -11.36 -9.69 8.38
N GLU A 103 -10.73 -10.11 9.46
CA GLU A 103 -11.21 -9.83 10.82
C GLU A 103 -11.20 -8.32 11.13
N MET A 104 -10.11 -7.64 10.80
CA MET A 104 -9.98 -6.20 11.02
C MET A 104 -11.02 -5.40 10.22
N LEU A 105 -11.28 -5.79 8.98
CA LEU A 105 -12.21 -5.09 8.09
C LEU A 105 -13.68 -5.26 8.47
N ARG A 106 -13.99 -6.08 9.44
CA ARG A 106 -15.34 -6.12 10.05
C ARG A 106 -15.60 -4.87 10.89
N SER A 107 -14.55 -4.22 11.38
CA SER A 107 -14.65 -3.05 12.27
C SER A 107 -14.42 -1.73 11.55
N PHE A 108 -13.68 -1.72 10.45
CA PHE A 108 -13.37 -0.50 9.70
C PHE A 108 -12.95 -0.81 8.27
N GLU A 109 -12.99 0.18 7.40
CA GLU A 109 -12.58 0.05 6.01
C GLU A 109 -11.26 0.79 5.78
N VAL A 110 -10.27 0.09 5.22
CA VAL A 110 -8.99 0.67 4.78
C VAL A 110 -8.50 -0.09 3.55
N PRO A 111 -7.73 0.54 2.67
CA PRO A 111 -7.14 -0.18 1.54
C PRO A 111 -6.11 -1.19 2.02
N VAL A 112 -6.00 -2.31 1.31
CA VAL A 112 -5.08 -3.40 1.64
C VAL A 112 -4.26 -3.77 0.42
N ILE A 113 -2.96 -3.93 0.62
CA ILE A 113 -2.04 -4.48 -0.39
C ILE A 113 -1.50 -5.79 0.16
N PHE A 114 -1.80 -6.88 -0.54
CA PHE A 114 -1.23 -8.18 -0.21
C PHE A 114 0.09 -8.36 -0.94
N ILE A 115 1.13 -8.79 -0.22
CA ILE A 115 2.46 -9.03 -0.77
C ILE A 115 2.84 -10.46 -0.40
N THR A 116 2.81 -11.38 -1.38
CA THR A 116 2.94 -12.80 -1.08
C THR A 116 3.75 -13.56 -2.13
N ALA A 117 4.42 -14.64 -1.68
CA ALA A 117 5.04 -15.62 -2.55
C ALA A 117 4.01 -16.60 -3.15
N TYR A 118 2.78 -16.60 -2.63
CA TYR A 118 1.72 -17.55 -3.02
C TYR A 118 0.47 -16.82 -3.48
N PRO A 119 0.54 -16.09 -4.62
CA PRO A 119 -0.60 -15.29 -5.08
C PRO A 119 -1.85 -16.10 -5.40
N GLU A 120 -1.70 -17.39 -5.71
CA GLU A 120 -2.83 -18.28 -5.95
C GLU A 120 -3.75 -18.45 -4.73
N ARG A 121 -3.22 -18.31 -3.53
CA ARG A 121 -4.01 -18.39 -2.28
C ARG A 121 -4.94 -17.19 -2.11
N PHE A 122 -4.58 -16.06 -2.69
CA PHE A 122 -5.43 -14.89 -2.72
C PHE A 122 -6.70 -15.12 -3.55
N LEU A 123 -6.57 -15.91 -4.61
CA LEU A 123 -7.67 -16.17 -5.54
C LEU A 123 -8.68 -17.20 -5.02
N THR A 124 -8.29 -18.05 -4.06
CA THR A 124 -9.13 -19.15 -3.54
C THR A 124 -9.86 -18.82 -2.25
N GLY A 125 -9.46 -17.76 -1.54
CA GLY A 125 -10.04 -17.37 -0.28
C GLY A 125 -11.03 -16.22 -0.38
N GLU A 126 -11.79 -15.99 0.69
CA GLU A 126 -12.57 -14.77 0.84
C GLU A 126 -11.60 -13.61 0.97
N ARG A 127 -11.78 -12.58 0.16
CA ARG A 127 -10.87 -11.45 0.11
C ARG A 127 -11.63 -10.12 0.22
N PRO A 128 -11.00 -9.12 0.86
CA PRO A 128 -11.60 -7.78 0.92
C PRO A 128 -11.57 -7.12 -0.46
N GLU A 129 -12.47 -6.19 -0.68
CA GLU A 129 -12.45 -5.35 -1.87
C GLU A 129 -12.65 -3.88 -1.47
N PRO A 130 -11.91 -2.95 -2.09
CA PRO A 130 -10.83 -3.20 -3.07
C PRO A 130 -9.55 -3.69 -2.39
N ALA A 131 -8.81 -4.54 -3.09
CA ALA A 131 -7.50 -5.03 -2.62
C ALA A 131 -6.53 -5.10 -3.79
N PHE A 132 -5.26 -4.92 -3.47
CA PHE A 132 -4.17 -4.97 -4.43
C PHE A 132 -3.28 -6.17 -4.10
N LEU A 133 -2.62 -6.73 -5.11
CA LEU A 133 -1.77 -7.91 -4.95
C LEU A 133 -0.42 -7.67 -5.59
N ILE A 134 0.65 -7.93 -4.84
CA ILE A 134 2.02 -7.91 -5.32
C ILE A 134 2.65 -9.26 -5.02
N ALA A 135 3.25 -9.88 -6.04
CA ALA A 135 3.94 -11.15 -5.88
C ALA A 135 5.37 -10.93 -5.39
N LYS A 136 5.86 -11.82 -4.52
CA LYS A 136 7.27 -11.88 -4.12
C LYS A 136 8.05 -12.74 -5.13
N PRO A 137 9.28 -12.41 -5.44
CA PRO A 137 10.01 -11.22 -5.01
C PRO A 137 9.51 -9.95 -5.69
N PHE A 138 9.50 -8.85 -4.98
CA PHE A 138 9.02 -7.57 -5.51
C PHE A 138 10.16 -6.58 -5.71
N GLN A 139 9.93 -5.60 -6.57
CA GLN A 139 10.82 -4.45 -6.68
C GLN A 139 10.28 -3.29 -5.84
N PRO A 140 11.16 -2.50 -5.18
CA PRO A 140 10.72 -1.35 -4.39
C PRO A 140 9.82 -0.38 -5.16
N SER A 141 10.13 -0.14 -6.44
CA SER A 141 9.33 0.74 -7.30
C SER A 141 7.91 0.24 -7.49
N THR A 142 7.71 -1.08 -7.55
CA THR A 142 6.38 -1.67 -7.67
C THR A 142 5.55 -1.42 -6.42
N VAL A 143 6.13 -1.63 -5.25
CA VAL A 143 5.46 -1.39 -3.97
C VAL A 143 5.10 0.09 -3.83
N SER A 144 6.03 0.99 -4.14
CA SER A 144 5.81 2.44 -4.09
C SER A 144 4.65 2.86 -4.98
N ALA A 145 4.62 2.37 -6.22
CA ALA A 145 3.57 2.71 -7.18
C ALA A 145 2.20 2.21 -6.71
N VAL A 146 2.11 0.97 -6.25
CA VAL A 146 0.85 0.38 -5.79
C VAL A 146 0.36 1.06 -4.51
N LEU A 147 1.26 1.38 -3.58
CA LEU A 147 0.94 2.10 -2.35
C LEU A 147 0.33 3.46 -2.65
N SER A 148 0.96 4.24 -3.52
CA SER A 148 0.46 5.55 -3.93
C SER A 148 -0.89 5.44 -4.63
N GLN A 149 -1.05 4.44 -5.48
CA GLN A 149 -2.29 4.19 -6.21
C GLN A 149 -3.44 3.80 -5.27
N ALA A 150 -3.17 2.93 -4.30
CA ALA A 150 -4.16 2.52 -3.31
C ALA A 150 -4.66 3.69 -2.46
N LEU A 151 -3.76 4.57 -2.02
CA LEU A 151 -4.11 5.77 -1.27
C LEU A 151 -4.89 6.78 -2.11
N PHE A 152 -4.54 6.90 -3.38
CA PHE A 152 -5.26 7.76 -4.32
C PHE A 152 -6.71 7.29 -4.51
N PHE A 153 -6.92 6.00 -4.69
CA PHE A 153 -8.27 5.43 -4.81
C PHE A 153 -9.11 5.64 -3.56
N GLU A 154 -8.54 5.43 -2.39
CA GLU A 154 -9.21 5.64 -1.11
C GLU A 154 -9.64 7.08 -0.94
N ARG A 155 -8.76 8.03 -1.26
CA ARG A 155 -9.06 9.46 -1.18
C ARG A 155 -10.21 9.85 -2.11
N ASN A 156 -10.22 9.33 -3.34
CA ASN A 156 -11.27 9.59 -4.32
C ASN A 156 -12.61 8.97 -3.92
N ALA A 157 -12.60 7.78 -3.37
CA ALA A 157 -13.80 7.13 -2.86
C ALA A 157 -14.45 7.97 -1.74
N ARG A 158 -13.66 8.45 -0.79
CA ARG A 158 -14.13 9.34 0.28
C ARG A 158 -14.70 10.66 -0.25
N ARG A 159 -14.09 11.24 -1.26
CA ARG A 159 -14.59 12.46 -1.89
C ARG A 159 -15.95 12.24 -2.55
N ARG A 160 -16.13 11.11 -3.23
CA ARG A 160 -17.42 10.73 -3.85
C ARG A 160 -18.51 10.56 -2.80
N GLU A 161 -18.22 9.92 -1.70
CA GLU A 161 -19.15 9.75 -0.58
C GLU A 161 -19.57 11.10 0.00
N ARG A 162 -18.63 12.02 0.22
CA ARG A 162 -18.92 13.37 0.71
C ARG A 162 -19.82 14.17 -0.24
N ARG A 163 -19.63 14.00 -1.55
CA ARG A 163 -20.46 14.68 -2.57
C ARG A 163 -21.85 14.09 -2.68
N ALA A 164 -22.01 12.82 -2.38
CA ALA A 164 -23.28 12.11 -2.45
C ALA A 164 -24.18 12.34 -1.22
N SER A 165 -23.61 12.81 -0.10
CA SER A 165 -24.34 13.03 1.16
C SER A 165 -24.91 14.46 1.33
#